data_5e4b8f1f482da43cf56c72dbe71f1a4f
#
_entry.id   5e4b8f1f482da43cf56c72dbe71f1a4f
#
_cell.length_a   1.000
_cell.length_b   1.000
_cell.length_c   1.000
_cell.angle_alpha   90.00
_cell.angle_beta   90.00
_cell.angle_gamma   90.00
#
_symmetry.space_group_name_H-M   'P 1'
#
loop_
_entity.id
_entity.type
_entity.pdbx_description
1 polymer ?
#
loop_
_entity_poly.entity_id
_entity_poly.type
_entity_poly.pdbx_seq_one_letter_code
_entity_poly.pdbx_strand_id
1 'polypeptide(L)'
;RQRQMCIRDRYKTKVVGSDVSAKITFENALDVTALDSSTRSAQTRSSLKFITNVIPNVLGTWNVNTGRPNYLDASQKINVDATLKSYITTYFPEGKNNVGTNLVSDDADILIKEDANVVVNYFGGDTGAQSVFAYYCYSENASIDKIRQAAKHACVIFPNVHKSSLGNYSGVAVNLKYIDETGSFPEEEPERIPAGTKIGFLIWNDGWRGVKANGNMFYSTKSLNSDKISHTAIFAAKNKAGDRVNVITMEDWKNGENDYNDVAFVISSNPIAAIEVPDVPNPGDRQGTEKYSGVLGFEDNWPEQGDYDLNDVVMKYQSSVDYNIDNKVLNIIDKFTLAWTGANYKNSFAYEVPFDLSKASQVIINGDEITSYSGNVITLFKDAKAELGVSNVNAEDMINQNIQEKTYTVSIQFNNPTLDKSVVVAPYNPFIKVFNSATEVHLTDHKPTTGANNRFPSGADISRGDVDGTYFICKDGFPFAIHVDARLDASILNLDLKKENQRIDKTYPKFAEWAKTRDPQIKWWK
;
A
#
# COMPACT_ATOMS: atom_id res chain seq x y z
N ARG A 1 -15.67 -11.04 37.62
CA ARG A 1 -16.47 -10.70 38.82
C ARG A 1 -16.09 -11.55 40.02
N GLN A 2 -15.95 -12.87 39.90
CA GLN A 2 -15.58 -13.74 41.03
C GLN A 2 -14.16 -13.48 41.60
N ARG A 3 -13.16 -13.21 40.73
CA ARG A 3 -11.79 -12.88 41.19
C ARG A 3 -11.70 -11.53 41.93
N GLN A 4 -12.51 -10.54 41.54
CA GLN A 4 -12.56 -9.26 42.28
C GLN A 4 -13.26 -9.38 43.63
N MET A 5 -14.27 -10.25 43.75
CA MET A 5 -14.92 -10.53 45.06
C MET A 5 -13.96 -11.22 46.03
N CYS A 6 -13.19 -12.23 45.57
CA CYS A 6 -12.22 -12.90 46.44
C CYS A 6 -11.10 -11.98 46.98
N ILE A 7 -10.69 -10.97 46.20
CA ILE A 7 -9.70 -9.98 46.64
C ILE A 7 -10.31 -9.03 47.68
N ARG A 8 -11.55 -8.59 47.48
CA ARG A 8 -12.24 -7.71 48.45
C ARG A 8 -12.51 -8.39 49.79
N ASP A 9 -12.87 -9.66 49.81
CA ASP A 9 -13.16 -10.39 51.03
C ASP A 9 -11.90 -10.69 51.85
N ARG A 10 -10.75 -10.90 51.21
CA ARG A 10 -9.46 -11.04 51.95
C ARG A 10 -9.00 -9.74 52.60
N TYR A 11 -9.35 -8.58 52.07
CA TYR A 11 -9.01 -7.29 52.67
C TYR A 11 -9.92 -6.92 53.84
N LYS A 12 -11.19 -7.35 53.84
CA LYS A 12 -12.13 -7.07 54.93
C LYS A 12 -11.84 -7.82 56.23
N THR A 13 -11.15 -8.92 56.20
CA THR A 13 -10.86 -9.76 57.39
C THR A 13 -9.61 -9.36 58.17
N LYS A 14 -8.86 -8.33 57.76
CA LYS A 14 -7.60 -7.91 58.41
C LYS A 14 -7.62 -6.53 59.06
N VAL A 15 -8.73 -5.82 59.08
CA VAL A 15 -8.83 -4.48 59.70
C VAL A 15 -9.73 -4.54 60.90
N VAL A 16 -9.16 -4.57 62.07
CA VAL A 16 -9.89 -4.51 63.35
C VAL A 16 -9.34 -3.36 64.18
N GLY A 17 -10.15 -2.28 64.34
CA GLY A 17 -9.94 -1.24 65.34
C GLY A 17 -9.65 0.17 64.81
N SER A 18 -10.27 1.17 65.42
CA SER A 18 -10.29 2.56 64.97
C SER A 18 -9.02 3.37 65.27
N ASP A 19 -8.17 2.93 66.16
CA ASP A 19 -6.92 3.65 66.50
C ASP A 19 -5.70 3.21 65.70
N VAL A 20 -5.96 2.41 64.76
CA VAL A 20 -4.95 1.71 64.01
C VAL A 20 -4.82 2.32 62.60
N SER A 21 -5.63 3.32 62.28
CA SER A 21 -5.72 3.80 60.89
C SER A 21 -4.39 4.31 60.33
N ALA A 22 -3.57 5.02 61.10
CA ALA A 22 -2.25 5.48 60.62
C ALA A 22 -1.17 4.38 60.69
N LYS A 23 -1.20 3.55 61.78
CA LYS A 23 -0.20 2.52 62.00
C LYS A 23 -0.46 1.24 61.23
N ILE A 24 -1.73 0.84 61.14
CA ILE A 24 -2.16 -0.27 60.27
C ILE A 24 -2.02 0.08 58.79
N THR A 25 -2.30 1.34 58.43
CA THR A 25 -2.08 1.78 57.08
C THR A 25 -0.60 1.73 56.71
N PHE A 26 0.29 2.01 57.65
CA PHE A 26 1.72 1.97 57.38
C PHE A 26 2.28 0.53 57.35
N GLU A 27 1.95 -0.32 58.29
CA GLU A 27 2.43 -1.71 58.34
C GLU A 27 1.74 -2.60 57.29
N ASN A 28 0.47 -2.45 57.05
CA ASN A 28 -0.22 -3.18 56.00
C ASN A 28 0.06 -2.60 54.61
N ALA A 29 0.36 -1.31 54.47
CA ALA A 29 0.86 -0.75 53.25
C ALA A 29 2.27 -1.22 52.91
N LEU A 30 3.12 -1.43 53.89
CA LEU A 30 4.45 -2.03 53.71
C LEU A 30 4.37 -3.53 53.39
N ASP A 31 3.50 -4.29 54.04
CA ASP A 31 3.28 -5.71 53.75
C ASP A 31 2.58 -5.93 52.39
N VAL A 32 1.60 -5.11 52.08
CA VAL A 32 0.92 -5.13 50.76
C VAL A 32 1.83 -4.61 49.66
N THR A 33 2.66 -3.58 49.92
CA THR A 33 3.66 -3.14 48.95
C THR A 33 4.82 -4.13 48.82
N ALA A 34 5.21 -4.84 49.87
CA ALA A 34 6.24 -5.87 49.80
C ALA A 34 5.76 -7.14 49.09
N LEU A 35 4.53 -7.59 49.34
CA LEU A 35 3.90 -8.71 48.61
C LEU A 35 3.51 -8.33 47.19
N ASP A 36 3.00 -7.13 47.00
CA ASP A 36 2.62 -6.61 45.67
C ASP A 36 3.85 -6.20 44.86
N SER A 37 4.89 -5.64 45.50
CA SER A 37 6.14 -5.33 44.79
C SER A 37 6.95 -6.59 44.44
N SER A 38 6.89 -7.66 45.23
CA SER A 38 7.57 -8.92 44.88
C SER A 38 6.83 -9.69 43.76
N THR A 39 5.51 -9.73 43.80
CA THR A 39 4.69 -10.33 42.74
C THR A 39 4.59 -9.41 41.50
N ARG A 40 4.43 -8.09 41.70
CA ARG A 40 4.44 -7.12 40.61
C ARG A 40 5.83 -6.98 40.01
N SER A 41 6.91 -6.95 40.78
CA SER A 41 8.26 -6.92 40.25
C SER A 41 8.64 -8.20 39.50
N ALA A 42 8.11 -9.35 39.88
CA ALA A 42 8.30 -10.62 39.19
C ALA A 42 7.46 -10.67 37.87
N GLN A 43 6.19 -10.24 37.94
CA GLN A 43 5.32 -10.13 36.74
C GLN A 43 5.80 -9.04 35.79
N THR A 44 6.30 -7.94 36.32
CA THR A 44 6.82 -6.77 35.62
C THR A 44 8.14 -7.05 34.92
N ARG A 45 9.07 -7.72 35.62
CA ARG A 45 10.32 -8.23 35.03
C ARG A 45 10.04 -9.34 34.02
N SER A 46 8.97 -10.11 34.23
CA SER A 46 8.52 -11.15 33.32
C SER A 46 7.96 -10.57 32.03
N SER A 47 7.10 -9.53 32.08
CA SER A 47 6.51 -8.92 30.86
C SER A 47 7.54 -8.12 30.05
N LEU A 48 8.39 -7.33 30.70
CA LEU A 48 9.48 -6.62 30.05
C LEU A 48 10.44 -7.61 29.36
N LYS A 49 10.89 -8.62 30.09
CA LYS A 49 11.77 -9.67 29.58
C LYS A 49 11.10 -10.50 28.48
N PHE A 50 9.78 -10.67 28.54
CA PHE A 50 9.03 -11.40 27.54
C PHE A 50 8.99 -10.62 26.21
N ILE A 51 8.66 -9.33 26.24
CA ILE A 51 8.62 -8.49 25.02
C ILE A 51 10.02 -8.39 24.41
N THR A 52 11.05 -8.07 25.18
CA THR A 52 12.41 -7.88 24.66
C THR A 52 13.10 -9.18 24.23
N ASN A 53 12.61 -10.33 24.65
CA ASN A 53 13.05 -11.62 24.09
C ASN A 53 12.51 -11.86 22.67
N VAL A 54 11.43 -11.18 22.27
CA VAL A 54 10.78 -11.32 20.94
C VAL A 54 11.10 -10.13 20.05
N ILE A 55 10.99 -8.91 20.60
CA ILE A 55 11.33 -7.64 19.92
C ILE A 55 12.47 -7.01 20.74
N PRO A 56 13.74 -7.15 20.28
CA PRO A 56 14.90 -6.92 21.16
C PRO A 56 15.16 -5.44 21.45
N ASN A 57 14.71 -4.52 20.58
CA ASN A 57 15.04 -3.12 20.71
C ASN A 57 13.85 -2.31 21.27
N VAL A 58 14.18 -1.27 22.01
CA VAL A 58 13.22 -0.39 22.67
C VAL A 58 13.71 1.05 22.61
N LEU A 59 12.79 2.01 22.44
CA LEU A 59 13.11 3.44 22.44
C LEU A 59 13.37 3.98 23.85
N GLY A 60 12.90 3.29 24.89
CA GLY A 60 13.05 3.68 26.27
C GLY A 60 12.24 2.78 27.21
N THR A 61 11.95 3.28 28.41
CA THR A 61 11.18 2.55 29.40
C THR A 61 9.66 2.84 29.29
N TRP A 62 8.86 2.03 29.97
CA TRP A 62 7.40 2.21 30.03
C TRP A 62 6.83 1.87 31.39
N ASN A 63 5.61 2.28 31.64
CA ASN A 63 4.87 1.87 32.83
C ASN A 63 4.56 0.38 32.75
N VAL A 64 5.07 -0.35 33.68
CA VAL A 64 5.05 -1.81 33.72
C VAL A 64 3.67 -2.43 33.94
N ASN A 65 2.71 -1.66 34.45
CA ASN A 65 1.35 -2.13 34.70
C ASN A 65 0.42 -1.87 33.51
N THR A 66 0.73 -0.82 32.72
CA THR A 66 -0.16 -0.37 31.66
C THR A 66 0.46 -0.53 30.27
N GLY A 67 1.78 -0.58 30.15
CA GLY A 67 2.49 -0.53 28.87
C GLY A 67 2.62 0.89 28.30
N ARG A 68 2.19 1.93 29.04
CA ARG A 68 2.31 3.31 28.57
C ARG A 68 3.79 3.73 28.49
N PRO A 69 4.29 4.20 27.33
CA PRO A 69 5.67 4.66 27.21
C PRO A 69 5.99 5.84 28.13
N ASN A 70 7.20 5.87 28.70
CA ASN A 70 7.73 7.01 29.44
C ASN A 70 8.44 8.03 28.50
N TYR A 71 8.64 7.64 27.22
CA TYR A 71 9.30 8.43 26.17
C TYR A 71 8.31 9.11 25.22
N LEU A 72 7.09 9.41 25.69
CA LEU A 72 6.10 10.16 24.92
C LEU A 72 6.54 11.62 24.81
N ASP A 73 6.46 12.20 23.61
CA ASP A 73 6.74 13.59 23.35
C ASP A 73 5.43 14.41 23.30
N ALA A 74 5.17 15.16 24.35
CA ALA A 74 3.96 15.98 24.45
C ALA A 74 3.96 17.16 23.46
N SER A 75 5.14 17.61 22.98
CA SER A 75 5.26 18.71 22.02
C SER A 75 4.84 18.33 20.61
N GLN A 76 4.92 17.03 20.29
CA GLN A 76 4.57 16.46 18.98
C GLN A 76 3.14 15.85 18.96
N LYS A 77 2.38 16.07 20.04
CA LYS A 77 1.00 15.57 20.12
C LYS A 77 0.12 16.22 19.07
N ILE A 78 -0.62 15.41 18.30
CA ILE A 78 -1.63 15.88 17.34
C ILE A 78 -3.04 15.85 17.94
N ASN A 79 -3.95 16.63 17.35
CA ASN A 79 -5.38 16.52 17.63
C ASN A 79 -6.04 15.59 16.61
N VAL A 80 -6.53 14.44 17.09
CA VAL A 80 -7.32 13.51 16.27
C VAL A 80 -8.79 13.91 16.38
N ASP A 81 -9.24 14.74 15.46
CA ASP A 81 -10.60 15.26 15.43
C ASP A 81 -11.61 14.28 14.79
N ALA A 82 -12.90 14.65 14.81
CA ALA A 82 -13.96 13.82 14.24
C ALA A 82 -13.84 13.64 12.73
N THR A 83 -13.26 14.61 12.01
CA THR A 83 -13.01 14.53 10.57
C THR A 83 -11.99 13.43 10.27
N LEU A 84 -10.87 13.40 10.97
CA LEU A 84 -9.90 12.31 10.83
C LEU A 84 -10.51 10.93 11.17
N LYS A 85 -11.29 10.86 12.25
CA LYS A 85 -11.97 9.60 12.63
C LYS A 85 -12.93 9.10 11.57
N SER A 86 -13.62 10.02 10.85
CA SER A 86 -14.55 9.65 9.79
C SER A 86 -13.88 8.92 8.61
N TYR A 87 -12.57 9.12 8.38
CA TYR A 87 -11.83 8.33 7.38
C TYR A 87 -11.78 6.86 7.75
N ILE A 88 -11.52 6.53 9.02
CA ILE A 88 -11.51 5.13 9.47
C ILE A 88 -12.91 4.52 9.31
N THR A 89 -13.94 5.16 9.86
CA THR A 89 -15.30 4.61 9.84
C THR A 89 -15.91 4.50 8.43
N THR A 90 -15.42 5.28 7.46
CA THR A 90 -15.91 5.24 6.07
C THR A 90 -15.16 4.24 5.22
N TYR A 91 -13.83 4.25 5.28
CA TYR A 91 -12.99 3.41 4.43
C TYR A 91 -12.77 2.02 5.02
N PHE A 92 -12.75 1.91 6.34
CA PHE A 92 -12.49 0.71 7.13
C PHE A 92 -13.60 0.47 8.16
N PRO A 93 -14.88 0.38 7.74
CA PRO A 93 -15.97 0.10 8.67
C PRO A 93 -15.88 -1.34 9.18
N GLU A 94 -16.25 -1.53 10.44
CA GLU A 94 -16.30 -2.82 11.12
C GLU A 94 -16.94 -3.91 10.28
N GLY A 95 -16.28 -5.07 10.20
CA GLY A 95 -16.74 -6.24 9.47
C GLY A 95 -16.64 -6.16 7.94
N LYS A 96 -16.06 -5.09 7.37
CA LYS A 96 -15.90 -4.97 5.92
C LYS A 96 -14.52 -5.43 5.48
N ASN A 97 -14.45 -6.56 4.79
CA ASN A 97 -13.21 -7.05 4.22
C ASN A 97 -12.65 -6.08 3.15
N ASN A 98 -11.45 -5.57 3.37
CA ASN A 98 -10.73 -4.64 2.50
C ASN A 98 -9.51 -5.27 1.81
N VAL A 99 -9.28 -6.58 1.93
CA VAL A 99 -8.19 -7.28 1.24
C VAL A 99 -8.34 -7.10 -0.26
N GLY A 100 -7.23 -6.72 -0.91
CA GLY A 100 -7.20 -6.51 -2.36
C GLY A 100 -7.91 -5.24 -2.84
N THR A 101 -8.36 -4.38 -1.93
CA THR A 101 -8.83 -3.04 -2.29
C THR A 101 -7.64 -2.11 -2.54
N ASN A 102 -7.84 -1.04 -3.28
CA ASN A 102 -6.84 0.01 -3.48
C ASN A 102 -6.46 0.77 -2.19
N LEU A 103 -7.25 0.59 -1.12
CA LEU A 103 -6.95 1.17 0.18
C LEU A 103 -5.84 0.38 0.90
N VAL A 104 -5.69 -0.90 0.60
CA VAL A 104 -4.71 -1.79 1.20
C VAL A 104 -3.58 -2.00 0.21
N SER A 105 -2.44 -1.37 0.47
CA SER A 105 -1.26 -1.48 -0.39
C SER A 105 -0.52 -2.80 -0.17
N ASP A 106 -0.03 -3.38 -1.26
CA ASP A 106 0.93 -4.50 -1.18
C ASP A 106 2.32 -4.06 -0.69
N ASP A 107 2.63 -2.77 -0.81
CA ASP A 107 3.82 -2.11 -0.24
C ASP A 107 3.32 -0.99 0.68
N ALA A 108 3.13 -1.32 1.95
CA ALA A 108 2.69 -0.39 3.00
C ALA A 108 3.88 0.08 3.87
N ASP A 109 5.11 -0.20 3.48
CA ASP A 109 6.31 0.29 4.14
C ASP A 109 6.64 1.70 3.65
N ILE A 110 7.00 2.58 4.56
CA ILE A 110 7.20 3.99 4.26
C ILE A 110 8.62 4.25 3.77
N LEU A 111 8.75 4.78 2.56
CA LEU A 111 10.03 5.26 2.04
C LEU A 111 10.33 6.68 2.55
N ILE A 112 11.51 6.87 3.11
CA ILE A 112 12.07 8.17 3.49
C ILE A 112 12.84 8.73 2.30
N LYS A 113 12.30 9.79 1.67
CA LYS A 113 12.85 10.39 0.44
C LYS A 113 14.01 11.35 0.69
N GLU A 114 14.04 11.97 1.85
CA GLU A 114 15.12 12.84 2.34
C GLU A 114 15.31 12.61 3.83
N ASP A 115 16.51 12.88 4.35
CA ASP A 115 16.82 12.68 5.76
C ASP A 115 15.81 13.39 6.67
N ALA A 116 15.15 12.67 7.55
CA ALA A 116 14.04 13.20 8.32
C ALA A 116 13.96 12.68 9.76
N ASN A 117 13.41 13.51 10.62
CA ASN A 117 12.85 13.04 11.89
C ASN A 117 11.44 12.52 11.64
N VAL A 118 11.11 11.40 12.22
CA VAL A 118 9.81 10.74 12.05
C VAL A 118 9.11 10.55 13.38
N VAL A 119 7.83 10.93 13.41
CA VAL A 119 6.99 10.87 14.61
C VAL A 119 5.78 10.00 14.34
N VAL A 120 5.50 9.08 15.26
CA VAL A 120 4.29 8.26 15.25
C VAL A 120 3.37 8.70 16.37
N ASN A 121 2.14 9.05 16.02
CA ASN A 121 1.10 9.43 16.97
C ASN A 121 0.02 8.34 17.02
N TYR A 122 -0.36 7.92 18.21
CA TYR A 122 -1.48 7.01 18.38
C TYR A 122 -2.79 7.70 17.98
N PHE A 123 -3.48 7.13 17.01
CA PHE A 123 -4.75 7.65 16.51
C PHE A 123 -5.94 7.08 17.30
N GLY A 124 -5.95 5.78 17.49
CA GLY A 124 -7.01 5.01 18.13
C GLY A 124 -7.07 3.59 17.58
N GLY A 125 -8.11 2.88 17.92
CA GLY A 125 -8.40 1.54 17.42
C GLY A 125 -9.55 0.92 18.19
N ASP A 126 -10.18 -0.08 17.60
CA ASP A 126 -11.30 -0.80 18.21
C ASP A 126 -10.95 -2.21 18.67
N THR A 127 -9.67 -2.58 18.59
CA THR A 127 -9.21 -3.90 19.03
C THR A 127 -9.48 -4.16 20.51
N GLY A 128 -9.94 -5.38 20.81
CA GLY A 128 -9.99 -5.92 22.17
C GLY A 128 -8.66 -6.46 22.67
N ALA A 129 -7.67 -6.61 21.81
CA ALA A 129 -6.35 -7.13 22.10
C ALA A 129 -5.45 -6.10 22.78
N GLN A 130 -4.44 -6.59 23.54
CA GLN A 130 -3.38 -5.76 24.10
C GLN A 130 -2.09 -6.01 23.30
N SER A 131 -2.09 -5.44 22.08
CA SER A 131 -1.07 -5.70 21.08
C SER A 131 0.16 -4.80 21.29
N VAL A 132 1.35 -5.33 20.91
CA VAL A 132 2.60 -4.56 20.85
C VAL A 132 2.75 -4.01 19.44
N PHE A 133 3.07 -2.74 19.31
CA PHE A 133 3.36 -2.10 18.02
C PHE A 133 4.83 -1.70 17.94
N ALA A 134 5.49 -2.08 16.85
CA ALA A 134 6.91 -1.86 16.64
C ALA A 134 7.22 -1.52 15.16
N TYR A 135 8.45 -1.09 14.91
CA TYR A 135 8.96 -0.78 13.57
C TYR A 135 10.33 -1.40 13.33
N TYR A 136 10.72 -1.48 12.08
CA TYR A 136 12.06 -1.86 11.63
C TYR A 136 12.44 -1.04 10.41
N CYS A 137 13.75 -0.79 10.24
CA CYS A 137 14.27 -0.02 9.13
C CYS A 137 15.14 -0.90 8.23
N TYR A 138 15.08 -0.66 6.93
CA TYR A 138 15.88 -1.34 5.93
C TYR A 138 16.08 -0.45 4.70
N SER A 139 17.10 -0.72 3.89
CA SER A 139 17.34 0.00 2.64
C SER A 139 16.21 -0.26 1.63
N GLU A 140 15.79 0.73 0.86
CA GLU A 140 14.77 0.59 -0.19
C GLU A 140 15.08 -0.53 -1.20
N ASN A 141 16.36 -0.85 -1.41
CA ASN A 141 16.83 -1.90 -2.31
C ASN A 141 17.18 -3.21 -1.58
N ALA A 142 16.72 -3.39 -0.34
CA ALA A 142 17.03 -4.57 0.46
C ALA A 142 16.38 -5.84 -0.11
N SER A 143 17.12 -6.94 -0.14
CA SER A 143 16.55 -8.26 -0.43
C SER A 143 15.58 -8.69 0.67
N ILE A 144 14.66 -9.62 0.36
CA ILE A 144 13.70 -10.15 1.35
C ILE A 144 14.40 -10.74 2.60
N ASP A 145 15.60 -11.29 2.46
CA ASP A 145 16.34 -11.84 3.60
C ASP A 145 16.87 -10.72 4.51
N LYS A 146 17.31 -9.59 3.94
CA LYS A 146 17.68 -8.40 4.71
C LYS A 146 16.48 -7.77 5.39
N ILE A 147 15.34 -7.66 4.71
CA ILE A 147 14.09 -7.18 5.31
C ILE A 147 13.67 -8.09 6.48
N ARG A 148 13.77 -9.40 6.29
CA ARG A 148 13.49 -10.39 7.36
C ARG A 148 14.45 -10.24 8.53
N GLN A 149 15.72 -9.93 8.26
CA GLN A 149 16.72 -9.68 9.29
C GLN A 149 16.40 -8.39 10.06
N ALA A 150 16.09 -7.29 9.36
CA ALA A 150 15.67 -6.04 9.98
C ALA A 150 14.43 -6.24 10.88
N ALA A 151 13.43 -6.98 10.42
CA ALA A 151 12.23 -7.27 11.21
C ALA A 151 12.51 -8.06 12.50
N LYS A 152 13.56 -8.91 12.53
CA LYS A 152 14.02 -9.58 13.77
C LYS A 152 14.65 -8.60 14.78
N HIS A 153 15.14 -7.46 14.30
CA HIS A 153 15.71 -6.39 15.12
C HIS A 153 14.76 -5.20 15.26
N ALA A 154 13.46 -5.45 15.13
CA ALA A 154 12.45 -4.42 15.31
C ALA A 154 12.56 -3.70 16.67
N CYS A 155 12.07 -2.47 16.72
CA CYS A 155 12.08 -1.62 17.89
C CYS A 155 10.64 -1.29 18.33
N VAL A 156 10.34 -1.47 19.61
CA VAL A 156 9.02 -1.21 20.18
C VAL A 156 8.70 0.28 20.17
N ILE A 157 7.55 0.66 19.57
CA ILE A 157 6.99 2.02 19.64
C ILE A 157 6.00 2.10 20.81
N PHE A 158 5.00 1.21 20.82
CA PHE A 158 4.00 1.12 21.88
C PHE A 158 3.93 -0.31 22.41
N PRO A 159 4.33 -0.54 23.68
CA PRO A 159 4.27 -1.87 24.30
C PRO A 159 2.85 -2.41 24.43
N ASN A 160 1.86 -1.53 24.51
CA ASN A 160 0.44 -1.87 24.60
C ASN A 160 -0.40 -0.78 23.94
N VAL A 161 -0.96 -1.07 22.76
CA VAL A 161 -1.79 -0.12 21.99
C VAL A 161 -3.24 -0.08 22.41
N HIS A 162 -3.65 -0.89 23.40
CA HIS A 162 -5.02 -0.91 23.87
C HIS A 162 -5.40 0.40 24.59
N LYS A 163 -6.66 0.82 24.43
CA LYS A 163 -7.23 2.03 25.05
C LYS A 163 -7.03 2.12 26.56
N SER A 164 -6.90 1.01 27.27
CA SER A 164 -6.61 1.00 28.71
C SER A 164 -5.18 1.44 29.05
N SER A 165 -4.23 1.34 28.10
CA SER A 165 -2.85 1.78 28.27
C SER A 165 -2.66 3.23 27.84
N LEU A 166 -3.06 3.51 26.61
CA LEU A 166 -2.89 4.82 26.00
C LEU A 166 -4.05 5.77 26.33
N GLY A 167 -5.13 5.21 26.89
CA GLY A 167 -6.33 5.92 27.27
C GLY A 167 -7.16 6.34 26.04
N ASN A 168 -8.16 7.16 26.25
CA ASN A 168 -8.84 7.85 25.12
C ASN A 168 -7.90 8.89 24.48
N TYR A 169 -6.60 8.67 24.55
CA TYR A 169 -5.54 9.61 24.21
C TYR A 169 -5.09 9.40 22.77
N SER A 170 -5.98 9.65 21.85
CA SER A 170 -5.54 9.92 20.50
C SER A 170 -4.50 11.05 20.52
N GLY A 171 -3.46 10.89 19.73
CA GLY A 171 -2.45 11.90 19.50
C GLY A 171 -1.21 11.85 20.40
N VAL A 172 -1.05 10.87 21.31
CA VAL A 172 0.24 10.71 22.00
C VAL A 172 1.34 10.33 21.02
N ALA A 173 2.49 11.03 21.11
CA ALA A 173 3.55 10.98 20.12
C ALA A 173 4.79 10.25 20.61
N VAL A 174 5.45 9.56 19.68
CA VAL A 174 6.75 8.93 19.86
C VAL A 174 7.65 9.32 18.68
N ASN A 175 8.84 9.87 18.98
CA ASN A 175 9.89 10.09 18.00
C ASN A 175 10.58 8.75 17.71
N LEU A 176 10.63 8.37 16.42
CA LEU A 176 11.39 7.19 16.00
C LEU A 176 12.89 7.50 15.99
N LYS A 177 13.68 6.46 16.12
CA LYS A 177 15.14 6.49 15.92
C LYS A 177 15.50 5.62 14.73
N TYR A 178 16.49 6.01 13.97
CA TYR A 178 17.04 5.12 12.98
C TYR A 178 17.64 3.88 13.66
N ILE A 179 17.30 2.73 13.17
CA ILE A 179 17.86 1.45 13.58
C ILE A 179 18.30 0.72 12.31
N ASP A 180 19.56 0.31 12.25
CA ASP A 180 20.05 -0.41 11.09
C ASP A 180 19.55 -1.86 11.03
N GLU A 181 19.85 -2.55 9.94
CA GLU A 181 19.45 -3.95 9.69
C GLU A 181 20.02 -4.93 10.76
N THR A 182 21.05 -4.52 11.53
CA THR A 182 21.68 -5.32 12.60
C THR A 182 21.06 -5.05 13.98
N GLY A 183 20.19 -4.06 14.10
CA GLY A 183 19.56 -3.66 15.34
C GLY A 183 20.35 -2.61 16.13
N SER A 184 21.30 -1.93 15.48
CA SER A 184 22.12 -0.92 16.12
C SER A 184 21.55 0.47 15.88
N PHE A 185 21.60 1.32 16.91
CA PHE A 185 21.29 2.75 16.79
C PHE A 185 22.61 3.50 16.53
N PRO A 186 22.65 4.50 15.63
CA PRO A 186 23.81 5.34 15.47
C PRO A 186 24.09 6.15 16.75
N GLU A 187 25.36 6.45 17.01
CA GLU A 187 25.77 7.25 18.17
C GLU A 187 25.40 8.73 18.01
N GLU A 188 25.50 9.22 16.77
CA GLU A 188 25.16 10.60 16.41
C GLU A 188 23.79 10.67 15.73
N GLU A 189 23.00 11.68 16.04
CA GLU A 189 21.67 11.97 15.47
C GLU A 189 20.75 10.74 15.27
N PRO A 190 20.55 9.87 16.29
CA PRO A 190 19.77 8.65 16.09
C PRO A 190 18.32 8.89 15.68
N GLU A 191 17.79 10.09 15.91
CA GLU A 191 16.41 10.46 15.56
C GLU A 191 16.27 10.89 14.09
N ARG A 192 17.41 11.02 13.36
CA ARG A 192 17.41 11.37 11.94
C ARG A 192 17.50 10.11 11.10
N ILE A 193 16.41 9.79 10.40
CA ILE A 193 16.32 8.59 9.54
C ILE A 193 16.83 8.99 8.15
N PRO A 194 17.86 8.30 7.60
CA PRO A 194 18.44 8.65 6.30
C PRO A 194 17.49 8.41 5.12
N ALA A 195 17.67 9.22 4.07
CA ALA A 195 17.04 9.01 2.77
C ALA A 195 17.35 7.61 2.21
N GLY A 196 16.40 7.01 1.46
CA GLY A 196 16.51 5.65 0.94
C GLY A 196 16.24 4.57 1.99
N THR A 197 15.84 4.94 3.22
CA THR A 197 15.38 4.01 4.24
C THR A 197 13.89 3.73 4.06
N LYS A 198 13.50 2.47 4.08
CA LYS A 198 12.11 2.05 4.28
C LYS A 198 11.86 1.73 5.75
N ILE A 199 10.72 2.17 6.26
CA ILE A 199 10.21 1.86 7.60
C ILE A 199 9.07 0.89 7.45
N GLY A 200 9.27 -0.34 7.90
CA GLY A 200 8.21 -1.33 8.05
C GLY A 200 7.68 -1.35 9.48
N PHE A 201 6.44 -1.74 9.63
CA PHE A 201 5.75 -1.85 10.92
C PHE A 201 5.34 -3.28 11.21
N LEU A 202 5.19 -3.58 12.48
CA LEU A 202 4.61 -4.83 12.90
C LEU A 202 3.69 -4.63 14.11
N ILE A 203 2.64 -5.44 14.17
CA ILE A 203 1.77 -5.57 15.31
C ILE A 203 1.82 -7.02 15.82
N TRP A 204 2.02 -7.17 17.14
CA TRP A 204 2.01 -8.47 17.81
C TRP A 204 0.76 -8.57 18.66
N ASN A 205 -0.23 -9.29 18.14
CA ASN A 205 -1.52 -9.48 18.79
C ASN A 205 -1.36 -10.07 20.19
N ASP A 206 -1.97 -9.42 21.19
CA ASP A 206 -1.90 -9.77 22.61
C ASP A 206 -0.48 -9.98 23.17
N GLY A 207 0.53 -9.40 22.53
CA GLY A 207 1.92 -9.49 22.97
C GLY A 207 2.14 -8.94 24.37
N TRP A 208 1.42 -7.88 24.76
CA TRP A 208 1.44 -7.36 26.13
C TRP A 208 0.92 -8.34 27.16
N ARG A 209 -0.08 -9.15 26.80
CA ARG A 209 -0.62 -10.23 27.66
C ARG A 209 0.27 -11.48 27.71
N GLY A 210 1.35 -11.50 26.95
CA GLY A 210 2.27 -12.62 26.91
C GLY A 210 1.87 -13.75 25.98
N VAL A 211 0.98 -13.50 25.03
CA VAL A 211 0.64 -14.47 23.97
C VAL A 211 1.87 -14.69 23.09
N LYS A 212 2.16 -15.93 22.76
CA LYS A 212 3.33 -16.29 21.94
C LYS A 212 3.29 -15.63 20.56
N ALA A 213 4.43 -15.15 20.10
CA ALA A 213 4.58 -14.49 18.81
C ALA A 213 4.34 -15.40 17.59
N ASN A 214 4.40 -16.72 17.76
CA ASN A 214 4.27 -17.67 16.66
C ASN A 214 2.88 -17.61 16.02
N GLY A 215 2.78 -17.02 14.83
CA GLY A 215 1.54 -16.84 14.08
C GLY A 215 0.67 -15.65 14.52
N ASN A 216 1.12 -14.83 15.48
CA ASN A 216 0.41 -13.65 15.99
C ASN A 216 1.16 -12.34 15.76
N MET A 217 2.11 -12.32 14.83
CA MET A 217 2.79 -11.10 14.38
C MET A 217 2.41 -10.82 12.93
N PHE A 218 1.99 -9.60 12.68
CA PHE A 218 1.54 -9.13 11.37
C PHE A 218 2.38 -7.92 10.97
N TYR A 219 2.84 -7.92 9.73
CA TYR A 219 3.80 -6.97 9.20
C TYR A 219 3.18 -6.13 8.09
N SER A 220 3.61 -4.86 7.99
CA SER A 220 3.31 -4.02 6.84
C SER A 220 3.95 -4.55 5.56
N THR A 221 5.13 -5.17 5.68
CA THR A 221 5.77 -5.90 4.56
C THR A 221 5.02 -7.21 4.31
N LYS A 222 4.14 -7.23 3.32
CA LYS A 222 3.27 -8.36 2.95
C LYS A 222 4.01 -9.71 2.86
N SER A 223 5.23 -9.72 2.29
CA SER A 223 6.01 -10.95 2.08
C SER A 223 6.48 -11.62 3.38
N LEU A 224 6.47 -10.92 4.52
CA LEU A 224 6.78 -11.47 5.83
C LEU A 224 5.60 -12.18 6.46
N ASN A 225 4.37 -11.87 6.07
CA ASN A 225 3.16 -12.48 6.61
C ASN A 225 3.01 -13.92 6.11
N SER A 226 2.64 -14.81 7.04
CA SER A 226 2.50 -16.25 6.74
C SER A 226 1.36 -16.57 5.78
N ASP A 227 0.32 -15.74 5.75
CA ASP A 227 -0.85 -15.82 4.88
C ASP A 227 -0.70 -15.06 3.55
N LYS A 228 0.41 -14.30 3.38
CA LYS A 228 0.69 -13.50 2.18
C LYS A 228 -0.34 -12.42 1.91
N ILE A 229 -1.04 -11.96 2.95
CA ILE A 229 -1.97 -10.83 2.92
C ILE A 229 -1.27 -9.62 3.51
N SER A 230 -1.55 -8.42 3.00
CA SER A 230 -1.17 -7.17 3.65
C SER A 230 -2.08 -6.95 4.86
N HIS A 231 -1.51 -6.71 6.03
CA HIS A 231 -2.24 -6.37 7.26
C HIS A 231 -2.20 -4.87 7.55
N THR A 232 -1.87 -4.05 6.55
CA THR A 232 -1.67 -2.62 6.73
C THR A 232 -2.28 -1.85 5.58
N ALA A 233 -2.98 -0.76 5.89
CA ALA A 233 -3.34 0.25 4.92
C ALA A 233 -2.66 1.57 5.30
N ILE A 234 -2.26 2.35 4.29
CA ILE A 234 -1.62 3.64 4.46
C ILE A 234 -2.20 4.66 3.47
N PHE A 235 -2.57 5.82 3.98
CA PHE A 235 -3.21 6.86 3.17
C PHE A 235 -3.04 8.24 3.81
N ALA A 236 -3.20 9.29 3.01
CA ALA A 236 -3.32 10.65 3.50
C ALA A 236 -4.78 11.05 3.66
N ALA A 237 -5.05 11.66 4.79
CA ALA A 237 -6.35 12.24 5.16
C ALA A 237 -6.19 13.74 5.41
N LYS A 238 -7.30 14.47 5.49
CA LYS A 238 -7.31 15.87 5.92
C LYS A 238 -8.00 16.01 7.27
N ASN A 239 -7.39 16.75 8.20
CA ASN A 239 -8.04 17.10 9.45
C ASN A 239 -9.11 18.20 9.22
N LYS A 240 -9.83 18.59 10.26
CA LYS A 240 -10.84 19.66 10.19
C LYS A 240 -10.28 21.01 9.73
N ALA A 241 -9.01 21.28 9.97
CA ALA A 241 -8.36 22.51 9.53
C ALA A 241 -7.93 22.46 8.05
N GLY A 242 -8.01 21.30 7.41
CA GLY A 242 -7.57 21.07 6.04
C GLY A 242 -6.12 20.58 5.93
N ASP A 243 -5.41 20.41 7.06
CA ASP A 243 -4.02 19.94 7.03
C ASP A 243 -3.97 18.47 6.62
N ARG A 244 -2.98 18.14 5.78
CA ARG A 244 -2.71 16.78 5.35
C ARG A 244 -2.06 15.97 6.46
N VAL A 245 -2.58 14.79 6.72
CA VAL A 245 -2.15 13.87 7.78
C VAL A 245 -1.99 12.47 7.20
N ASN A 246 -0.83 11.86 7.37
CA ASN A 246 -0.60 10.48 6.91
C ASN A 246 -1.09 9.50 7.98
N VAL A 247 -1.95 8.57 7.58
CA VAL A 247 -2.58 7.59 8.47
C VAL A 247 -2.12 6.18 8.10
N ILE A 248 -1.77 5.40 9.11
CA ILE A 248 -1.51 3.97 8.99
C ILE A 248 -2.60 3.26 9.80
N THR A 249 -3.22 2.25 9.21
CA THR A 249 -4.12 1.35 9.93
C THR A 249 -3.65 -0.08 9.78
N MET A 250 -3.88 -0.90 10.81
CA MET A 250 -3.45 -2.30 10.83
C MET A 250 -4.56 -3.22 11.33
N GLU A 251 -4.58 -4.41 10.75
CA GLU A 251 -5.32 -5.58 11.21
C GLU A 251 -4.44 -6.39 12.15
N ASP A 252 -4.91 -6.69 13.36
CA ASP A 252 -4.14 -7.39 14.37
C ASP A 252 -4.52 -8.87 14.55
N TRP A 253 -5.40 -9.41 13.67
CA TRP A 253 -5.87 -10.78 13.78
C TRP A 253 -5.73 -11.56 12.47
N LYS A 254 -5.25 -12.81 12.59
CA LYS A 254 -5.19 -13.76 11.47
C LYS A 254 -6.57 -14.34 11.17
N ASN A 255 -6.99 -14.31 9.90
CA ASN A 255 -8.33 -14.72 9.47
C ASN A 255 -9.45 -13.92 10.15
N GLY A 256 -9.14 -12.68 10.55
CA GLY A 256 -10.11 -11.72 11.05
C GLY A 256 -11.01 -11.19 9.94
N GLU A 257 -11.70 -10.12 10.24
CA GLU A 257 -12.63 -9.48 9.32
C GLU A 257 -11.91 -8.75 8.19
N ASN A 258 -10.60 -8.49 8.38
CA ASN A 258 -9.71 -7.76 7.47
C ASN A 258 -10.28 -6.38 7.15
N ASP A 259 -10.81 -5.71 8.15
CA ASP A 259 -11.37 -4.38 8.01
C ASP A 259 -10.36 -3.26 8.25
N TYR A 260 -9.18 -3.58 8.86
CA TYR A 260 -8.03 -2.69 9.08
C TYR A 260 -8.33 -1.54 10.03
N ASN A 261 -9.24 -1.69 10.96
CA ASN A 261 -9.59 -0.66 11.94
C ASN A 261 -9.13 -0.98 13.37
N ASP A 262 -8.52 -2.15 13.60
CA ASP A 262 -8.06 -2.58 14.90
C ASP A 262 -7.16 -1.57 15.58
N VAL A 263 -6.19 -1.03 14.84
CA VAL A 263 -5.25 -0.01 15.34
C VAL A 263 -4.92 1.00 14.25
N ALA A 264 -4.96 2.27 14.60
CA ALA A 264 -4.60 3.36 13.70
C ALA A 264 -3.55 4.29 14.32
N PHE A 265 -2.67 4.82 13.48
CA PHE A 265 -1.61 5.74 13.82
C PHE A 265 -1.55 6.87 12.79
N VAL A 266 -1.05 8.04 13.23
CA VAL A 266 -0.61 9.09 12.33
C VAL A 266 0.90 9.08 12.30
N ILE A 267 1.46 9.18 11.10
CA ILE A 267 2.89 9.34 10.91
C ILE A 267 3.18 10.68 10.27
N SER A 268 4.14 11.38 10.82
CA SER A 268 4.62 12.67 10.29
C SER A 268 6.13 12.69 10.22
N SER A 269 6.66 13.55 9.38
CA SER A 269 8.11 13.76 9.22
C SER A 269 8.47 15.23 9.23
N ASN A 270 9.72 15.50 9.56
CA ASN A 270 10.34 16.79 9.38
C ASN A 270 11.68 16.61 8.63
N PRO A 271 11.79 17.02 7.35
CA PRO A 271 10.77 17.76 6.55
C PRO A 271 9.49 16.94 6.26
N ILE A 272 8.38 17.65 6.02
CA ILE A 272 7.08 17.03 5.73
C ILE A 272 7.12 16.22 4.43
N ALA A 273 7.86 16.70 3.42
CA ALA A 273 8.02 16.08 2.12
C ALA A 273 8.79 14.75 2.15
N ALA A 274 9.45 14.43 3.26
CA ALA A 274 10.22 13.18 3.38
C ALA A 274 9.34 11.92 3.34
N ILE A 275 8.05 12.03 3.67
CA ILE A 275 7.07 10.92 3.59
C ILE A 275 5.97 11.28 2.61
N GLU A 276 5.70 10.35 1.67
CA GLU A 276 4.59 10.46 0.75
C GLU A 276 3.73 9.20 0.80
N VAL A 277 2.43 9.42 0.89
CA VAL A 277 1.41 8.36 0.87
C VAL A 277 0.23 8.79 -0.01
N PRO A 278 -0.54 7.84 -0.57
CA PRO A 278 -1.69 8.17 -1.42
C PRO A 278 -2.75 8.98 -0.67
N ASP A 279 -3.28 10.03 -1.30
CA ASP A 279 -4.44 10.74 -0.79
C ASP A 279 -5.73 9.93 -0.99
N VAL A 280 -6.69 10.10 -0.08
CA VAL A 280 -8.04 9.58 -0.23
C VAL A 280 -9.06 10.74 -0.15
N PRO A 281 -10.18 10.64 -0.88
CA PRO A 281 -11.23 11.67 -0.86
C PRO A 281 -11.81 11.88 0.54
N ASN A 282 -12.46 13.04 0.79
CA ASN A 282 -13.17 13.27 2.03
C ASN A 282 -14.32 12.25 2.17
N PRO A 283 -14.42 11.53 3.29
CA PRO A 283 -15.49 10.54 3.51
C PRO A 283 -16.90 11.06 3.34
N GLY A 284 -17.14 12.32 3.68
CA GLY A 284 -18.46 12.95 3.54
C GLY A 284 -18.94 13.08 2.10
N ASP A 285 -18.03 13.05 1.13
CA ASP A 285 -18.33 13.23 -0.29
C ASP A 285 -18.40 11.91 -1.06
N ARG A 286 -17.72 10.87 -0.55
CA ARG A 286 -17.61 9.58 -1.27
C ARG A 286 -18.86 8.72 -1.10
N GLN A 287 -19.44 8.28 -2.23
CA GLN A 287 -20.57 7.34 -2.26
C GLN A 287 -20.13 5.90 -2.56
N GLY A 288 -19.11 5.70 -3.41
CA GLY A 288 -18.63 4.38 -3.80
C GLY A 288 -17.36 4.42 -4.63
N THR A 289 -16.89 3.24 -5.02
CA THR A 289 -15.68 3.05 -5.84
C THR A 289 -15.95 2.02 -6.92
N GLU A 290 -15.67 2.36 -8.18
CA GLU A 290 -15.53 1.40 -9.29
C GLU A 290 -14.09 0.89 -9.36
N LYS A 291 -13.91 -0.38 -9.70
CA LYS A 291 -12.58 -1.01 -9.79
C LYS A 291 -12.39 -1.69 -11.13
N TYR A 292 -11.18 -1.57 -11.66
CA TYR A 292 -10.76 -2.17 -12.91
C TYR A 292 -9.38 -2.80 -12.71
N SER A 293 -9.12 -3.90 -13.40
CA SER A 293 -7.80 -4.53 -13.41
C SER A 293 -7.62 -5.41 -14.64
N GLY A 294 -6.39 -5.58 -15.08
CA GLY A 294 -6.11 -6.43 -16.24
C GLY A 294 -4.65 -6.44 -16.63
N VAL A 295 -4.41 -7.11 -17.77
CA VAL A 295 -3.10 -7.19 -18.42
C VAL A 295 -3.21 -6.62 -19.83
N LEU A 296 -2.17 -5.89 -20.22
CA LEU A 296 -1.97 -5.33 -21.57
C LEU A 296 -0.70 -5.93 -22.15
N GLY A 297 -0.73 -6.26 -23.44
CA GLY A 297 0.45 -6.67 -24.20
C GLY A 297 0.49 -5.96 -25.54
N PHE A 298 1.67 -5.56 -25.99
CA PHE A 298 1.87 -4.75 -27.18
C PHE A 298 2.93 -5.34 -28.09
N GLU A 299 2.72 -5.18 -29.43
CA GLU A 299 3.72 -5.36 -30.50
C GLU A 299 4.30 -4.02 -30.91
N ASP A 300 5.60 -3.93 -31.13
CA ASP A 300 6.26 -2.68 -31.47
C ASP A 300 6.64 -2.55 -32.96
N ASN A 301 6.41 -3.59 -33.75
CA ASN A 301 6.72 -3.61 -35.18
C ASN A 301 5.63 -3.02 -36.09
N TRP A 302 4.57 -2.43 -35.53
CA TRP A 302 3.55 -1.78 -36.37
C TRP A 302 4.16 -0.86 -37.41
N PRO A 303 3.73 -0.90 -38.68
CA PRO A 303 2.53 -1.57 -39.22
C PRO A 303 2.73 -3.03 -39.65
N GLU A 304 3.91 -3.61 -39.47
CA GLU A 304 4.16 -5.02 -39.77
C GLU A 304 3.83 -5.91 -38.54
N GLN A 305 3.60 -7.20 -38.80
CA GLN A 305 3.14 -8.11 -37.73
C GLN A 305 4.22 -8.49 -36.69
N GLY A 306 5.51 -8.34 -37.02
CA GLY A 306 6.58 -8.82 -36.16
C GLY A 306 6.56 -10.33 -35.96
N ASP A 307 7.05 -10.80 -34.81
CA ASP A 307 7.01 -12.20 -34.38
C ASP A 307 5.68 -12.56 -33.68
N TYR A 308 4.90 -11.55 -33.34
CA TYR A 308 3.52 -11.67 -32.88
C TYR A 308 3.36 -12.43 -31.56
N ASP A 309 4.20 -12.14 -30.61
CA ASP A 309 4.13 -12.71 -29.27
C ASP A 309 3.48 -11.79 -28.23
N LEU A 310 3.23 -10.53 -28.60
CA LEU A 310 2.55 -9.48 -27.84
C LEU A 310 3.23 -9.19 -26.49
N ASN A 311 4.54 -9.26 -26.45
CA ASN A 311 5.35 -9.15 -25.25
C ASN A 311 6.34 -7.97 -25.25
N ASP A 312 6.41 -7.17 -26.34
CA ASP A 312 7.34 -6.05 -26.45
C ASP A 312 7.18 -5.03 -25.31
N VAL A 313 5.94 -4.83 -24.84
CA VAL A 313 5.66 -4.17 -23.57
C VAL A 313 4.47 -4.87 -22.91
N VAL A 314 4.68 -5.42 -21.74
CA VAL A 314 3.64 -6.06 -20.92
C VAL A 314 3.38 -5.24 -19.68
N MET A 315 2.14 -4.76 -19.54
CA MET A 315 1.67 -3.97 -18.40
C MET A 315 0.57 -4.72 -17.65
N LYS A 316 0.63 -4.72 -16.33
CA LYS A 316 -0.52 -5.01 -15.48
C LYS A 316 -1.12 -3.69 -15.02
N TYR A 317 -2.42 -3.62 -14.82
CA TYR A 317 -3.02 -2.43 -14.24
C TYR A 317 -4.08 -2.76 -13.20
N GLN A 318 -4.23 -1.84 -12.26
CA GLN A 318 -5.33 -1.77 -11.31
C GLN A 318 -5.76 -0.31 -11.23
N SER A 319 -7.04 -0.05 -11.38
CA SER A 319 -7.62 1.28 -11.29
C SER A 319 -8.78 1.30 -10.33
N SER A 320 -8.92 2.38 -9.59
CA SER A 320 -10.06 2.65 -8.73
C SER A 320 -10.56 4.07 -8.96
N VAL A 321 -11.88 4.20 -9.07
CA VAL A 321 -12.58 5.45 -9.36
C VAL A 321 -13.57 5.70 -8.23
N ASP A 322 -13.26 6.65 -7.35
CA ASP A 322 -14.16 7.08 -6.28
C ASP A 322 -15.16 8.13 -6.80
N TYR A 323 -16.41 8.00 -6.42
CA TYR A 323 -17.47 8.89 -6.87
C TYR A 323 -18.43 9.27 -5.73
N ASN A 324 -19.09 10.43 -5.89
CA ASN A 324 -20.09 10.96 -4.96
C ASN A 324 -21.51 10.42 -5.27
N ILE A 325 -22.49 10.89 -4.50
CA ILE A 325 -23.89 10.49 -4.63
C ILE A 325 -24.51 10.81 -6.01
N ASP A 326 -23.99 11.83 -6.70
CA ASP A 326 -24.40 12.23 -8.04
C ASP A 326 -23.65 11.47 -9.14
N ASN A 327 -22.94 10.39 -8.80
CA ASN A 327 -22.05 9.61 -9.68
C ASN A 327 -20.92 10.45 -10.29
N LYS A 328 -20.51 11.55 -9.66
CA LYS A 328 -19.38 12.37 -10.12
C LYS A 328 -18.09 11.90 -9.48
N VAL A 329 -17.04 11.80 -10.31
CA VAL A 329 -15.72 11.31 -9.92
C VAL A 329 -15.05 12.29 -8.97
N LEU A 330 -14.63 11.80 -7.82
CA LEU A 330 -13.87 12.53 -6.80
C LEU A 330 -12.37 12.30 -6.96
N ASN A 331 -11.99 11.04 -7.21
CA ASN A 331 -10.60 10.62 -7.29
C ASN A 331 -10.46 9.40 -8.19
N ILE A 332 -9.35 9.34 -8.92
CA ILE A 332 -8.92 8.16 -9.67
C ILE A 332 -7.53 7.79 -9.17
N ILE A 333 -7.32 6.51 -8.86
CA ILE A 333 -6.01 5.97 -8.54
C ILE A 333 -5.73 4.83 -9.51
N ASP A 334 -4.78 5.05 -10.41
CA ASP A 334 -4.31 4.07 -11.37
C ASP A 334 -2.95 3.55 -10.95
N LYS A 335 -2.79 2.23 -10.90
CA LYS A 335 -1.51 1.55 -10.72
C LYS A 335 -1.21 0.78 -11.99
N PHE A 336 -0.17 1.17 -12.70
CA PHE A 336 0.36 0.46 -13.86
C PHE A 336 1.71 -0.16 -13.52
N THR A 337 1.83 -1.47 -13.70
CA THR A 337 3.06 -2.21 -13.42
C THR A 337 3.66 -2.70 -14.72
N LEU A 338 4.86 -2.21 -15.06
CA LEU A 338 5.66 -2.76 -16.13
C LEU A 338 6.18 -4.12 -15.70
N ALA A 339 5.62 -5.18 -16.29
CA ALA A 339 5.89 -6.56 -15.91
C ALA A 339 6.98 -7.21 -16.77
N TRP A 340 7.10 -6.80 -18.04
CA TRP A 340 8.04 -7.38 -18.99
C TRP A 340 8.25 -6.46 -20.20
N THR A 341 9.38 -6.64 -20.90
CA THR A 341 9.64 -6.12 -22.23
C THR A 341 10.50 -7.10 -23.04
N GLY A 342 9.95 -7.68 -24.10
CA GLY A 342 10.67 -8.52 -25.05
C GLY A 342 11.34 -7.72 -26.17
N ALA A 343 11.06 -6.44 -26.24
CA ALA A 343 11.47 -5.57 -27.35
C ALA A 343 12.97 -5.40 -27.50
N ASN A 344 13.42 -5.29 -28.76
CA ASN A 344 14.73 -4.74 -29.06
C ASN A 344 14.74 -3.22 -29.16
N TYR A 345 13.56 -2.60 -29.30
CA TYR A 345 13.40 -1.17 -29.43
C TYR A 345 13.19 -0.48 -28.08
N LYS A 346 13.34 0.85 -28.09
CA LYS A 346 13.03 1.69 -26.92
C LYS A 346 11.57 2.08 -26.96
N ASN A 347 10.75 1.40 -26.20
CA ASN A 347 9.32 1.61 -26.15
C ASN A 347 8.93 2.43 -24.93
N SER A 348 8.16 3.50 -25.15
CA SER A 348 7.50 4.23 -24.09
C SER A 348 6.13 3.61 -23.77
N PHE A 349 5.57 3.95 -22.63
CA PHE A 349 4.17 3.66 -22.35
C PHE A 349 3.45 4.91 -21.86
N ALA A 350 2.27 5.13 -22.41
CA ALA A 350 1.36 6.21 -22.05
C ALA A 350 -0.09 5.73 -22.17
N TYR A 351 -1.01 6.52 -21.63
CA TYR A 351 -2.43 6.33 -21.85
C TYR A 351 -3.14 7.68 -21.96
N GLU A 352 -4.18 7.74 -22.80
CA GLU A 352 -5.05 8.89 -22.92
C GLU A 352 -6.33 8.65 -22.13
N VAL A 353 -6.65 9.56 -21.20
CA VAL A 353 -7.90 9.50 -20.44
C VAL A 353 -9.04 10.11 -21.26
N PRO A 354 -10.30 9.63 -21.09
CA PRO A 354 -11.45 10.08 -21.88
C PRO A 354 -12.06 11.41 -21.40
N PHE A 355 -11.29 12.21 -20.65
CA PHE A 355 -11.73 13.47 -20.08
C PHE A 355 -10.61 14.51 -20.09
N ASP A 356 -10.99 15.77 -19.95
CA ASP A 356 -10.06 16.90 -19.91
C ASP A 356 -9.30 16.96 -18.60
N LEU A 357 -8.01 16.63 -18.62
CA LEU A 357 -7.11 16.63 -17.46
C LEU A 357 -6.99 18.03 -16.82
N SER A 358 -7.21 19.11 -17.58
CA SER A 358 -7.18 20.46 -17.01
C SER A 358 -8.30 20.74 -16.00
N LYS A 359 -9.33 19.88 -15.96
CA LYS A 359 -10.41 19.93 -14.96
C LYS A 359 -10.07 19.21 -13.66
N ALA A 360 -9.00 18.42 -13.63
CA ALA A 360 -8.50 17.85 -12.40
C ALA A 360 -7.91 18.95 -11.52
N SER A 361 -8.15 18.84 -10.23
CA SER A 361 -7.56 19.76 -9.25
C SER A 361 -6.08 19.47 -9.02
N GLN A 362 -5.71 18.19 -9.18
CA GLN A 362 -4.35 17.71 -9.02
C GLN A 362 -4.15 16.40 -9.79
N VAL A 363 -2.97 16.24 -10.39
CA VAL A 363 -2.48 14.97 -10.96
C VAL A 363 -1.10 14.69 -10.42
N ILE A 364 -0.93 13.54 -9.78
CA ILE A 364 0.33 13.11 -9.16
C ILE A 364 0.75 11.81 -9.84
N ILE A 365 2.02 11.70 -10.25
CA ILE A 365 2.62 10.48 -10.77
C ILE A 365 3.81 10.11 -9.88
N ASN A 366 3.74 8.97 -9.19
CA ASN A 366 4.76 8.48 -8.26
C ASN A 366 5.19 9.52 -7.20
N GLY A 367 4.25 10.40 -6.82
CA GLY A 367 4.47 11.42 -5.85
C GLY A 367 4.81 12.80 -6.40
N ASP A 368 5.16 12.90 -7.65
CA ASP A 368 5.43 14.18 -8.31
C ASP A 368 4.17 14.77 -8.92
N GLU A 369 3.85 16.01 -8.57
CA GLU A 369 2.72 16.72 -9.16
C GLU A 369 3.05 17.15 -10.59
N ILE A 370 2.16 16.80 -11.51
CA ILE A 370 2.28 17.14 -12.93
C ILE A 370 1.42 18.36 -13.22
N THR A 371 2.05 19.43 -13.67
CA THR A 371 1.40 20.73 -13.94
C THR A 371 1.21 21.03 -15.43
N SER A 372 1.75 20.17 -16.32
CA SER A 372 1.62 20.33 -17.77
C SER A 372 1.34 18.99 -18.45
N TYR A 373 0.34 18.97 -19.32
CA TYR A 373 -0.10 17.79 -20.08
C TYR A 373 -0.04 18.07 -21.56
N SER A 374 0.18 17.03 -22.37
CA SER A 374 -0.01 17.08 -23.82
C SER A 374 -1.39 16.51 -24.14
N GLY A 375 -2.41 17.36 -24.22
CA GLY A 375 -3.80 16.91 -24.30
C GLY A 375 -4.22 16.15 -23.04
N ASN A 376 -4.86 15.00 -23.22
CA ASN A 376 -5.32 14.13 -22.12
C ASN A 376 -4.41 12.92 -21.91
N VAL A 377 -3.14 13.03 -22.28
CA VAL A 377 -2.17 11.92 -22.25
C VAL A 377 -1.29 11.98 -21.02
N ILE A 378 -1.21 10.84 -20.34
CA ILE A 378 -0.31 10.60 -19.21
C ILE A 378 0.78 9.62 -19.67
N THR A 379 2.04 10.08 -19.68
CA THR A 379 3.20 9.25 -20.01
C THR A 379 3.85 8.75 -18.74
N LEU A 380 3.98 7.42 -18.59
CA LEU A 380 4.58 6.82 -17.41
C LEU A 380 6.09 6.64 -17.55
N PHE A 381 6.55 6.24 -18.74
CA PHE A 381 7.98 6.10 -19.03
C PHE A 381 8.27 6.22 -20.53
N LYS A 382 9.56 6.41 -20.85
CA LYS A 382 10.05 6.58 -22.22
C LYS A 382 10.84 5.40 -22.78
N ASP A 383 11.30 4.49 -21.92
CA ASP A 383 12.12 3.33 -22.31
C ASP A 383 11.88 2.17 -21.32
N ALA A 384 11.08 1.19 -21.73
CA ALA A 384 10.72 0.04 -20.91
C ALA A 384 11.96 -0.75 -20.45
N LYS A 385 12.97 -0.91 -21.30
CA LYS A 385 14.23 -1.63 -20.95
C LYS A 385 15.01 -0.88 -19.88
N ALA A 386 15.08 0.44 -19.97
CA ALA A 386 15.75 1.27 -18.97
C ALA A 386 15.05 1.18 -17.62
N GLU A 387 13.70 1.20 -17.63
CA GLU A 387 12.90 1.11 -16.41
C GLU A 387 13.07 -0.22 -15.66
N LEU A 388 13.27 -1.33 -16.39
CA LEU A 388 13.54 -2.64 -15.83
C LEU A 388 15.06 -2.91 -15.59
N GLY A 389 15.94 -1.94 -15.89
CA GLY A 389 17.38 -2.08 -15.69
C GLY A 389 18.08 -3.04 -16.69
N VAL A 390 17.46 -3.29 -17.85
CA VAL A 390 17.91 -4.30 -18.84
C VAL A 390 18.26 -3.71 -20.20
N SER A 391 18.66 -2.45 -20.25
CA SER A 391 18.94 -1.71 -21.51
C SER A 391 19.94 -2.37 -22.47
N ASN A 392 20.86 -3.19 -21.95
CA ASN A 392 21.90 -3.87 -22.71
C ASN A 392 21.72 -5.39 -22.74
N VAL A 393 20.53 -5.88 -22.42
CA VAL A 393 20.22 -7.32 -22.37
C VAL A 393 19.31 -7.66 -23.56
N ASN A 394 19.62 -8.73 -24.28
CA ASN A 394 18.72 -9.25 -25.31
C ASN A 394 17.50 -9.90 -24.65
N ALA A 395 16.35 -9.87 -25.33
CA ALA A 395 15.10 -10.41 -24.79
C ALA A 395 15.21 -11.89 -24.38
N GLU A 396 15.86 -12.71 -25.18
CA GLU A 396 16.10 -14.14 -24.90
C GLU A 396 16.92 -14.36 -23.60
N ASP A 397 17.90 -13.48 -23.33
CA ASP A 397 18.73 -13.55 -22.12
C ASP A 397 17.99 -13.06 -20.88
N MET A 398 16.95 -12.25 -21.05
CA MET A 398 16.12 -11.71 -19.95
C MET A 398 15.30 -12.80 -19.26
N ILE A 399 14.87 -13.85 -19.98
CA ILE A 399 14.05 -14.94 -19.45
C ILE A 399 14.69 -15.61 -18.22
N ASN A 400 16.04 -15.65 -18.20
CA ASN A 400 16.81 -16.27 -17.12
C ASN A 400 17.22 -15.29 -16.01
N GLN A 401 16.82 -14.02 -16.11
CA GLN A 401 17.13 -12.99 -15.12
C GLN A 401 15.95 -12.75 -14.17
N ASN A 402 16.26 -12.48 -12.91
CA ASN A 402 15.25 -12.07 -11.92
C ASN A 402 14.94 -10.58 -12.10
N ILE A 403 14.14 -10.24 -13.12
CA ILE A 403 13.74 -8.87 -13.41
C ILE A 403 12.64 -8.46 -12.44
N GLN A 404 12.83 -7.32 -11.77
CA GLN A 404 11.85 -6.77 -10.86
C GLN A 404 10.84 -5.92 -11.64
N GLU A 405 9.56 -6.23 -11.47
CA GLU A 405 8.46 -5.42 -12.04
C GLU A 405 8.50 -4.02 -11.44
N LYS A 406 8.18 -2.99 -12.24
CA LYS A 406 8.15 -1.60 -11.79
C LYS A 406 6.74 -1.03 -11.84
N THR A 407 6.25 -0.53 -10.71
CA THR A 407 4.90 0.03 -10.59
C THR A 407 4.94 1.56 -10.62
N TYR A 408 3.98 2.14 -11.33
CA TYR A 408 3.69 3.57 -11.41
C TYR A 408 2.31 3.80 -10.83
N THR A 409 2.21 4.75 -9.91
CA THR A 409 0.93 5.16 -9.32
C THR A 409 0.57 6.54 -9.84
N VAL A 410 -0.63 6.68 -10.39
CA VAL A 410 -1.19 7.95 -10.82
C VAL A 410 -2.42 8.26 -9.98
N SER A 411 -2.45 9.43 -9.35
CA SER A 411 -3.61 9.93 -8.61
C SER A 411 -4.15 11.17 -9.32
N ILE A 412 -5.45 11.18 -9.63
CA ILE A 412 -6.13 12.31 -10.27
C ILE A 412 -7.29 12.73 -9.37
N GLN A 413 -7.28 13.96 -8.87
CA GLN A 413 -8.26 14.48 -7.90
C GLN A 413 -9.13 15.56 -8.52
N PHE A 414 -10.41 15.59 -8.10
CA PHE A 414 -11.40 16.57 -8.55
C PHE A 414 -12.08 17.25 -7.35
N ASN A 415 -11.64 18.47 -6.99
CA ASN A 415 -12.27 19.24 -5.90
C ASN A 415 -13.67 19.74 -6.30
N ASN A 416 -13.91 19.95 -7.60
CA ASN A 416 -15.22 20.30 -8.16
C ASN A 416 -15.67 19.17 -9.11
N PRO A 417 -16.25 18.08 -8.61
CA PRO A 417 -16.52 16.89 -9.39
C PRO A 417 -17.68 17.12 -10.38
N THR A 418 -17.34 17.17 -11.66
CA THR A 418 -18.32 17.28 -12.77
C THR A 418 -18.30 16.08 -13.70
N LEU A 419 -17.20 15.30 -13.67
CA LEU A 419 -16.99 14.13 -14.52
C LEU A 419 -17.87 12.98 -14.05
N ASP A 420 -18.67 12.40 -14.94
CA ASP A 420 -19.49 11.23 -14.63
C ASP A 420 -18.64 9.95 -14.60
N LYS A 421 -18.83 9.09 -13.60
CA LYS A 421 -18.06 7.85 -13.44
C LYS A 421 -18.19 6.89 -14.63
N SER A 422 -19.30 6.93 -15.34
CA SER A 422 -19.56 6.05 -16.50
C SER A 422 -18.61 6.27 -17.67
N VAL A 423 -18.00 7.45 -17.76
CA VAL A 423 -16.97 7.74 -18.78
C VAL A 423 -15.59 7.27 -18.38
N VAL A 424 -15.37 6.94 -17.10
CA VAL A 424 -14.06 6.58 -16.56
C VAL A 424 -13.93 5.06 -16.46
N VAL A 425 -13.55 4.44 -17.55
CA VAL A 425 -13.42 2.98 -17.68
C VAL A 425 -11.97 2.66 -18.05
N ALA A 426 -11.19 2.20 -17.06
CA ALA A 426 -9.81 1.77 -17.29
C ALA A 426 -9.77 0.44 -18.10
N PRO A 427 -8.73 0.23 -18.93
CA PRO A 427 -7.45 0.95 -18.97
C PRO A 427 -7.46 2.22 -19.85
N TYR A 428 -8.61 2.76 -20.22
CA TYR A 428 -8.75 3.95 -21.08
C TYR A 428 -8.27 3.68 -22.53
N ASN A 429 -7.41 4.55 -23.07
CA ASN A 429 -6.75 4.37 -24.35
C ASN A 429 -5.22 4.23 -24.15
N PRO A 430 -4.73 3.03 -23.70
CA PRO A 430 -3.31 2.80 -23.46
C PRO A 430 -2.58 2.57 -24.78
N PHE A 431 -1.32 3.02 -24.85
CA PHE A 431 -0.50 2.86 -26.05
C PHE A 431 1.00 2.90 -25.74
N ILE A 432 1.78 2.38 -26.69
CA ILE A 432 3.22 2.53 -26.72
C ILE A 432 3.65 3.46 -27.86
N LYS A 433 4.81 4.13 -27.70
CA LYS A 433 5.51 4.82 -28.78
C LYS A 433 6.84 4.14 -29.02
N VAL A 434 7.05 3.67 -30.25
CA VAL A 434 8.28 3.01 -30.65
C VAL A 434 9.34 4.08 -30.92
N PHE A 435 10.53 3.95 -30.33
CA PHE A 435 11.63 4.94 -30.39
C PHE A 435 11.25 6.36 -29.95
N ASN A 436 10.24 6.50 -29.10
CA ASN A 436 9.66 7.80 -28.76
C ASN A 436 9.24 8.64 -30.00
N SER A 437 8.92 7.97 -31.08
CA SER A 437 8.41 8.58 -32.32
C SER A 437 6.97 9.09 -32.13
N ALA A 438 6.41 9.70 -33.15
CA ALA A 438 4.99 10.03 -33.18
C ALA A 438 4.12 8.85 -33.67
N THR A 439 4.69 7.68 -33.93
CA THR A 439 3.96 6.45 -34.22
C THR A 439 3.51 5.79 -32.92
N GLU A 440 2.21 5.55 -32.82
CA GLU A 440 1.57 4.97 -31.64
C GLU A 440 1.02 3.58 -31.97
N VAL A 441 1.02 2.66 -31.01
CA VAL A 441 0.33 1.36 -31.12
C VAL A 441 -0.66 1.26 -29.97
N HIS A 442 -1.93 1.15 -30.33
CA HIS A 442 -3.06 1.12 -29.40
C HIS A 442 -3.78 -0.24 -29.44
N LEU A 443 -4.72 -0.43 -28.53
CA LEU A 443 -5.68 -1.51 -28.60
C LEU A 443 -6.52 -1.42 -29.89
N THR A 444 -7.02 -2.56 -30.37
CA THR A 444 -7.93 -2.59 -31.52
C THR A 444 -9.10 -1.63 -31.31
N ASP A 445 -9.47 -0.92 -32.39
CA ASP A 445 -10.55 0.07 -32.45
C ASP A 445 -10.38 1.27 -31.49
N HIS A 446 -9.17 1.47 -30.96
CA HIS A 446 -8.80 2.67 -30.24
C HIS A 446 -8.07 3.64 -31.17
N LYS A 447 -8.61 4.85 -31.30
CA LYS A 447 -8.06 5.90 -32.14
C LYS A 447 -6.72 6.38 -31.57
N PRO A 448 -5.68 6.58 -32.42
CA PRO A 448 -4.45 7.25 -32.00
C PRO A 448 -4.70 8.66 -31.47
N THR A 449 -3.80 9.15 -30.62
CA THR A 449 -3.90 10.51 -30.08
C THR A 449 -3.75 11.56 -31.20
N THR A 450 -4.16 12.80 -30.90
CA THR A 450 -4.05 13.91 -31.89
C THR A 450 -2.60 14.23 -32.28
N GLY A 451 -1.61 13.77 -31.48
CA GLY A 451 -0.18 13.93 -31.75
C GLY A 451 0.43 12.81 -32.58
N ALA A 452 -0.33 11.77 -32.92
CA ALA A 452 0.16 10.62 -33.65
C ALA A 452 0.28 10.91 -35.17
N ASN A 453 1.22 10.21 -35.83
CA ASN A 453 1.40 10.27 -37.28
C ASN A 453 0.97 9.00 -38.00
N ASN A 454 0.25 8.10 -37.33
CA ASN A 454 -0.26 6.87 -37.90
C ASN A 454 -1.13 7.13 -39.12
N ARG A 455 -1.00 6.26 -40.14
CA ARG A 455 -1.84 6.27 -41.36
C ARG A 455 -2.43 4.90 -41.54
N PHE A 456 -3.71 4.84 -41.90
CA PHE A 456 -4.46 3.61 -42.09
C PHE A 456 -5.08 3.58 -43.51
N PRO A 457 -5.02 2.42 -44.24
CA PRO A 457 -4.24 1.23 -43.91
C PRO A 457 -2.74 1.44 -44.07
N SER A 458 -1.91 0.57 -43.44
CA SER A 458 -0.45 0.61 -43.58
C SER A 458 0.14 -0.79 -43.31
N GLY A 459 1.06 -1.25 -44.16
CA GLY A 459 1.70 -2.57 -44.00
C GLY A 459 0.71 -3.71 -43.86
N ALA A 460 0.84 -4.48 -42.81
CA ALA A 460 -0.08 -5.57 -42.47
C ALA A 460 -1.39 -5.10 -41.81
N ASP A 461 -1.44 -3.86 -41.36
CA ASP A 461 -2.64 -3.26 -40.75
C ASP A 461 -3.64 -2.87 -41.84
N ILE A 462 -4.81 -3.52 -41.82
CA ILE A 462 -5.89 -3.30 -42.77
C ILE A 462 -6.94 -2.29 -42.33
N SER A 463 -6.76 -1.72 -41.13
CA SER A 463 -7.67 -0.73 -40.56
C SER A 463 -7.86 0.46 -41.50
N ARG A 464 -9.02 1.09 -41.43
CA ARG A 464 -9.36 2.24 -42.30
C ARG A 464 -9.41 3.56 -41.53
N GLY A 465 -9.06 3.55 -40.27
CA GLY A 465 -9.01 4.73 -39.40
C GLY A 465 -10.38 5.42 -39.31
N ASP A 466 -10.38 6.73 -39.42
CA ASP A 466 -11.60 7.57 -39.33
C ASP A 466 -12.67 7.27 -40.38
N VAL A 467 -12.36 6.46 -41.40
CA VAL A 467 -13.33 6.13 -42.47
C VAL A 467 -14.45 5.21 -41.93
N ASP A 468 -14.10 4.24 -41.08
CA ASP A 468 -15.06 3.29 -40.54
C ASP A 468 -14.85 3.02 -39.04
N GLY A 469 -13.91 3.71 -38.39
CA GLY A 469 -13.61 3.57 -36.95
C GLY A 469 -12.76 2.35 -36.60
N THR A 470 -12.18 1.65 -37.58
CA THR A 470 -11.31 0.52 -37.34
C THR A 470 -9.85 0.98 -37.17
N TYR A 471 -9.16 0.43 -36.18
CA TYR A 471 -7.77 0.73 -35.89
C TYR A 471 -7.04 -0.51 -35.40
N PHE A 472 -5.76 -0.64 -35.74
CA PHE A 472 -4.81 -1.64 -35.24
C PHE A 472 -5.27 -3.10 -35.36
N ILE A 473 -5.67 -3.50 -36.56
CA ILE A 473 -6.12 -4.87 -36.85
C ILE A 473 -5.54 -5.40 -38.17
N CYS A 474 -5.04 -6.63 -38.15
CA CYS A 474 -4.58 -7.35 -39.31
C CYS A 474 -5.73 -8.09 -40.03
N LYS A 475 -5.47 -8.55 -41.27
CA LYS A 475 -6.43 -9.28 -42.13
C LYS A 475 -7.03 -10.52 -41.42
N ASP A 476 -6.26 -11.18 -40.56
CA ASP A 476 -6.72 -12.37 -39.83
C ASP A 476 -7.49 -12.03 -38.54
N GLY A 477 -7.79 -10.73 -38.30
CA GLY A 477 -8.41 -10.25 -37.09
C GLY A 477 -7.43 -10.09 -35.90
N PHE A 478 -6.14 -10.36 -36.10
CA PHE A 478 -5.14 -10.24 -35.05
C PHE A 478 -4.89 -8.78 -34.70
N PRO A 479 -4.85 -8.43 -33.40
CA PRO A 479 -4.59 -7.07 -32.94
C PRO A 479 -3.09 -6.81 -32.78
N PHE A 480 -2.66 -5.55 -32.78
CA PHE A 480 -1.29 -5.14 -32.43
C PHE A 480 -1.11 -4.91 -30.94
N ALA A 481 -2.19 -4.88 -30.18
CA ALA A 481 -2.17 -4.85 -28.74
C ALA A 481 -3.41 -5.57 -28.17
N ILE A 482 -3.23 -6.16 -27.00
CA ILE A 482 -4.31 -6.88 -26.30
C ILE A 482 -4.59 -6.28 -24.93
N HIS A 483 -5.85 -6.39 -24.53
CA HIS A 483 -6.30 -6.17 -23.17
C HIS A 483 -7.06 -7.41 -22.69
N VAL A 484 -6.69 -7.92 -21.50
CA VAL A 484 -7.39 -9.02 -20.84
C VAL A 484 -7.85 -8.53 -19.47
N ASP A 485 -9.18 -8.43 -19.31
CA ASP A 485 -9.81 -7.90 -18.09
C ASP A 485 -9.76 -8.93 -16.96
N ALA A 486 -9.01 -8.65 -15.90
CA ALA A 486 -8.85 -9.55 -14.75
C ALA A 486 -10.10 -9.62 -13.85
N ARG A 487 -11.10 -8.75 -14.05
CA ARG A 487 -12.41 -8.89 -13.38
C ARG A 487 -13.15 -10.14 -13.83
N LEU A 488 -12.82 -10.66 -15.01
CA LEU A 488 -13.36 -11.94 -15.54
C LEU A 488 -12.76 -13.15 -14.84
N ASP A 489 -11.49 -13.07 -14.44
CA ASP A 489 -10.73 -14.13 -13.77
C ASP A 489 -9.45 -13.53 -13.18
N ALA A 490 -9.31 -13.53 -11.86
CA ALA A 490 -8.15 -12.95 -11.17
C ALA A 490 -6.81 -13.59 -11.57
N SER A 491 -6.82 -14.84 -12.08
CA SER A 491 -5.61 -15.51 -12.57
C SER A 491 -4.97 -14.81 -13.78
N ILE A 492 -5.71 -13.94 -14.47
CA ILE A 492 -5.25 -13.16 -15.61
C ILE A 492 -4.06 -12.25 -15.23
N LEU A 493 -4.00 -11.76 -13.99
CA LEU A 493 -2.85 -10.97 -13.52
C LEU A 493 -1.53 -11.74 -13.51
N ASN A 494 -1.60 -13.07 -13.61
CA ASN A 494 -0.46 -13.96 -13.75
C ASN A 494 -0.30 -14.54 -15.17
N LEU A 495 -0.97 -13.94 -16.16
CA LEU A 495 -0.86 -14.37 -17.55
C LEU A 495 0.59 -14.29 -18.02
N ASP A 496 1.10 -15.41 -18.53
CA ASP A 496 2.47 -15.50 -19.01
C ASP A 496 2.57 -15.05 -20.48
N LEU A 497 3.02 -13.80 -20.68
CA LEU A 497 3.35 -13.23 -21.98
C LEU A 497 4.88 -13.09 -22.17
N LYS A 498 5.71 -13.81 -21.41
CA LYS A 498 7.17 -13.66 -21.43
C LYS A 498 7.88 -14.56 -22.47
N LYS A 499 7.12 -15.24 -23.33
CA LYS A 499 7.68 -16.19 -24.32
C LYS A 499 8.11 -15.44 -25.57
N GLU A 500 9.41 -15.25 -25.67
CA GLU A 500 10.07 -14.58 -26.79
C GLU A 500 10.08 -15.42 -28.06
N ASN A 501 9.86 -14.78 -29.22
CA ASN A 501 9.84 -15.40 -30.56
C ASN A 501 8.83 -16.54 -30.71
N GLN A 502 7.80 -16.57 -29.88
CA GLN A 502 6.73 -17.54 -29.96
C GLN A 502 5.38 -16.87 -30.16
N ARG A 503 4.85 -16.90 -31.38
CA ARG A 503 3.53 -16.33 -31.68
C ARG A 503 2.49 -16.71 -30.62
N ILE A 504 1.69 -15.72 -30.23
CA ILE A 504 0.69 -15.87 -29.17
C ILE A 504 -0.34 -16.99 -29.45
N ASP A 505 -0.71 -17.22 -30.73
CA ASP A 505 -1.64 -18.29 -31.12
C ASP A 505 -1.03 -19.69 -31.01
N LYS A 506 0.30 -19.80 -30.86
CA LYS A 506 0.98 -21.06 -30.55
C LYS A 506 1.07 -21.29 -29.05
N THR A 507 1.23 -20.22 -28.28
CA THR A 507 1.21 -20.29 -26.82
C THR A 507 -0.20 -20.54 -26.29
N TYR A 508 -1.18 -19.86 -26.91
CA TYR A 508 -2.60 -19.93 -26.56
C TYR A 508 -3.45 -20.32 -27.78
N PRO A 509 -3.70 -21.62 -28.04
CA PRO A 509 -4.31 -22.11 -29.29
C PRO A 509 -5.69 -21.52 -29.62
N LYS A 510 -6.46 -21.10 -28.60
CA LYS A 510 -7.77 -20.45 -28.80
C LYS A 510 -7.67 -18.96 -29.17
N PHE A 511 -6.48 -18.39 -29.15
CA PHE A 511 -6.28 -16.96 -29.46
C PHE A 511 -6.73 -16.62 -30.88
N ALA A 512 -6.38 -17.45 -31.87
CA ALA A 512 -6.76 -17.22 -33.26
C ALA A 512 -8.28 -17.21 -33.50
N GLU A 513 -9.03 -18.02 -32.76
CA GLU A 513 -10.50 -18.05 -32.81
C GLU A 513 -11.07 -16.77 -32.17
N TRP A 514 -10.59 -16.41 -31.00
CA TRP A 514 -10.98 -15.17 -30.34
C TRP A 514 -10.63 -13.93 -31.17
N ALA A 515 -9.45 -13.89 -31.76
CA ALA A 515 -9.01 -12.76 -32.57
C ALA A 515 -9.93 -12.48 -33.77
N LYS A 516 -10.53 -13.51 -34.35
CA LYS A 516 -11.49 -13.38 -35.46
C LYS A 516 -12.88 -12.93 -35.02
N THR A 517 -13.33 -13.41 -33.89
CA THR A 517 -14.72 -13.27 -33.46
C THR A 517 -14.93 -12.22 -32.39
N ARG A 518 -13.87 -11.91 -31.61
CA ARG A 518 -13.94 -11.12 -30.36
C ARG A 518 -14.98 -11.64 -29.37
N ASP A 519 -15.35 -12.93 -29.48
CA ASP A 519 -16.32 -13.55 -28.57
C ASP A 519 -15.76 -13.58 -27.13
N PRO A 520 -16.39 -12.91 -26.18
CA PRO A 520 -15.94 -12.87 -24.77
C PRO A 520 -16.07 -14.23 -24.06
N GLN A 521 -16.78 -15.20 -24.65
CA GLN A 521 -16.88 -16.56 -24.13
C GLN A 521 -15.63 -17.39 -24.41
N ILE A 522 -14.83 -17.00 -25.38
CA ILE A 522 -13.56 -17.66 -25.71
C ILE A 522 -12.49 -17.17 -24.73
N LYS A 523 -12.30 -17.94 -23.67
CA LYS A 523 -11.23 -17.68 -22.68
C LYS A 523 -9.91 -18.20 -23.25
N TRP A 524 -9.36 -17.47 -24.22
CA TRP A 524 -8.16 -17.87 -24.95
C TRP A 524 -6.91 -18.02 -24.06
N TRP A 525 -6.88 -17.34 -22.93
CA TRP A 525 -5.78 -17.37 -21.95
C TRP A 525 -5.77 -18.62 -21.05
N LYS A 526 -6.72 -19.56 -21.23
CA LYS A 526 -6.84 -20.82 -20.49
C LYS A 526 -6.29 -22.01 -21.26
#